data_aef7456fd23e327d4a7c2db83a94bbb5
#
_entry.id   aef7456fd23e327d4a7c2db83a94bbb5
#
_cell.length_a   1.000
_cell.length_b   1.000
_cell.length_c   1.000
_cell.angle_alpha   90.00
_cell.angle_beta   90.00
_cell.angle_gamma   90.00
#
_symmetry.space_group_name_H-M   'P 1'
#
loop_
_entity.id
_entity.type
_entity.pdbx_description
1 polymer ?
#
loop_
_entity_poly.entity_id
_entity_poly.type
_entity_poly.pdbx_seq_one_letter_code
_entity_poly.pdbx_strand_id
1 'polypeptide(L)'
;PVMDPGFLHRPRQRPVPHIYTDEELGLLLDAAKKASRRHPIRGATVHAIVGLGAATGMRISEVLRLDRKDVDLRTGVLSVVRTKFNKDRLVPVHATTLEVLRRYAELRDAHFGEVASPAFFLNLRARRYSRHTVQIDFWRLGRSTGLRKGSGPGPRYHDLRHTFAVRRLAGWYREGL
;
A
#
# COMPACT_ATOMS: atom_id res chain seq x y z
N PRO A 1 6.95 -51.41 -4.40
CA PRO A 1 7.12 -50.23 -5.27
C PRO A 1 7.65 -49.08 -4.40
N VAL A 2 8.92 -48.73 -4.63
CA VAL A 2 9.59 -47.59 -4.00
C VAL A 2 9.03 -46.33 -4.65
N MET A 3 8.41 -45.43 -3.86
CA MET A 3 7.94 -44.16 -4.40
C MET A 3 9.14 -43.31 -4.86
N ASP A 4 9.04 -42.80 -6.09
CA ASP A 4 10.04 -41.92 -6.70
C ASP A 4 10.21 -40.65 -5.85
N PRO A 5 11.45 -40.29 -5.38
CA PRO A 5 11.71 -39.10 -4.62
C PRO A 5 11.42 -37.79 -5.36
N GLY A 6 11.15 -37.84 -6.68
CA GLY A 6 10.85 -36.67 -7.51
C GLY A 6 9.51 -35.98 -7.20
N PHE A 7 8.61 -36.59 -6.43
CA PHE A 7 7.30 -36.01 -6.06
C PHE A 7 7.35 -34.99 -4.91
N LEU A 8 8.48 -34.86 -4.23
CA LEU A 8 8.62 -33.83 -3.21
C LEU A 8 8.84 -32.48 -3.91
N HIS A 9 7.80 -31.67 -3.94
CA HIS A 9 7.87 -30.26 -4.37
C HIS A 9 9.05 -29.61 -3.66
N ARG A 10 10.09 -29.22 -4.42
CA ARG A 10 11.21 -28.42 -3.87
C ARG A 10 10.60 -27.22 -3.17
N PRO A 11 10.90 -26.99 -1.88
CA PRO A 11 10.35 -25.86 -1.16
C PRO A 11 10.72 -24.58 -1.92
N ARG A 12 9.72 -23.89 -2.42
CA ARG A 12 9.90 -22.61 -3.12
C ARG A 12 10.62 -21.67 -2.16
N GLN A 13 11.88 -21.38 -2.40
CA GLN A 13 12.62 -20.42 -1.58
C GLN A 13 11.82 -19.11 -1.55
N ARG A 14 11.37 -18.71 -0.36
CA ARG A 14 10.67 -17.44 -0.19
C ARG A 14 11.67 -16.32 -0.45
N PRO A 15 11.40 -15.41 -1.38
CA PRO A 15 12.31 -14.30 -1.61
C PRO A 15 12.45 -13.47 -0.32
N VAL A 16 13.69 -13.09 0.00
CA VAL A 16 13.97 -12.22 1.14
C VAL A 16 13.22 -10.91 0.94
N PRO A 17 12.47 -10.41 1.95
CA PRO A 17 11.78 -9.15 1.87
C PRO A 17 12.77 -7.99 1.71
N HIS A 18 12.46 -7.03 0.86
CA HIS A 18 13.19 -5.77 0.80
C HIS A 18 12.78 -4.87 1.97
N ILE A 19 13.74 -4.35 2.72
CA ILE A 19 13.49 -3.36 3.77
C ILE A 19 13.84 -1.99 3.19
N TYR A 20 12.81 -1.19 2.94
CA TYR A 20 12.97 0.15 2.35
C TYR A 20 13.67 1.11 3.31
N THR A 21 14.63 1.88 2.80
CA THR A 21 15.19 3.03 3.51
C THR A 21 14.21 4.22 3.46
N ASP A 22 14.50 5.30 4.20
CA ASP A 22 13.68 6.52 4.16
C ASP A 22 13.81 7.22 2.80
N GLU A 23 15.01 7.20 2.23
CA GLU A 23 15.30 7.73 0.91
C GLU A 23 14.51 6.97 -0.18
N GLU A 24 14.50 5.64 -0.13
CA GLU A 24 13.75 4.80 -1.06
C GLU A 24 12.24 5.05 -0.97
N LEU A 25 11.71 5.19 0.24
CA LEU A 25 10.29 5.55 0.45
C LEU A 25 9.99 6.94 -0.08
N GLY A 26 10.87 7.91 0.17
CA GLY A 26 10.78 9.27 -0.38
C GLY A 26 10.72 9.25 -1.91
N LEU A 27 11.64 8.53 -2.54
CA LEU A 27 11.67 8.37 -4.00
C LEU A 27 10.38 7.78 -4.56
N LEU A 28 9.82 6.75 -3.92
CA LEU A 28 8.56 6.13 -4.35
C LEU A 28 7.37 7.11 -4.24
N LEU A 29 7.28 7.83 -3.13
CA LEU A 29 6.21 8.82 -2.90
C LEU A 29 6.31 9.99 -3.87
N ASP A 30 7.52 10.50 -4.11
CA ASP A 30 7.75 11.59 -5.07
C ASP A 30 7.49 11.16 -6.51
N ALA A 31 7.86 9.93 -6.88
CA ALA A 31 7.53 9.38 -8.18
C ALA A 31 6.00 9.26 -8.38
N ALA A 32 5.26 8.87 -7.35
CA ALA A 32 3.80 8.83 -7.38
C ALA A 32 3.20 10.23 -7.56
N LYS A 33 3.72 11.25 -6.85
CA LYS A 33 3.33 12.67 -7.04
C LYS A 33 3.65 13.15 -8.45
N LYS A 34 4.81 12.83 -9.01
CA LYS A 34 5.20 13.20 -10.37
C LYS A 34 4.31 12.54 -11.43
N ALA A 35 3.91 11.29 -11.22
CA ALA A 35 2.96 10.58 -12.08
C ALA A 35 1.57 11.26 -12.10
N SER A 36 1.24 12.04 -11.07
CA SER A 36 0.03 12.85 -10.96
C SER A 36 -0.05 13.99 -12.01
N ARG A 37 1.05 14.41 -12.63
CA ARG A 37 1.02 15.46 -13.66
C ARG A 37 0.26 15.03 -14.92
N ARG A 38 0.34 13.74 -15.30
CA ARG A 38 -0.39 13.21 -16.48
C ARG A 38 -1.82 12.79 -16.15
N HIS A 39 -2.04 12.22 -14.97
CA HIS A 39 -3.33 11.74 -14.48
C HIS A 39 -3.45 12.08 -13.00
N PRO A 40 -3.88 13.31 -12.63
CA PRO A 40 -3.87 13.80 -11.26
C PRO A 40 -4.49 12.83 -10.26
N ILE A 41 -5.69 12.33 -10.55
CA ILE A 41 -6.40 11.41 -9.65
C ILE A 41 -5.67 10.07 -9.49
N ARG A 42 -5.12 9.50 -10.59
CA ARG A 42 -4.38 8.23 -10.50
C ARG A 42 -3.10 8.36 -9.67
N GLY A 43 -2.33 9.42 -9.90
CA GLY A 43 -1.11 9.68 -9.13
C GLY A 43 -1.42 9.90 -7.65
N ALA A 44 -2.45 10.69 -7.34
CA ALA A 44 -2.91 10.91 -5.97
C ALA A 44 -3.38 9.61 -5.31
N THR A 45 -4.14 8.76 -6.02
CA THR A 45 -4.58 7.45 -5.54
C THR A 45 -3.38 6.56 -5.18
N VAL A 46 -2.41 6.45 -6.10
CA VAL A 46 -1.21 5.60 -5.88
C VAL A 46 -0.36 6.15 -4.74
N HIS A 47 -0.17 7.48 -4.69
CA HIS A 47 0.56 8.14 -3.60
C HIS A 47 -0.08 7.84 -2.24
N ALA A 48 -1.41 7.99 -2.13
CA ALA A 48 -2.13 7.73 -0.89
C ALA A 48 -2.09 6.24 -0.48
N ILE A 49 -2.24 5.30 -1.44
CA ILE A 49 -2.15 3.85 -1.19
C ILE A 49 -0.74 3.45 -0.70
N VAL A 50 0.31 3.97 -1.34
CA VAL A 50 1.71 3.66 -0.97
C VAL A 50 2.04 4.28 0.38
N GLY A 51 1.69 5.55 0.59
CA GLY A 51 1.91 6.25 1.86
C GLY A 51 1.19 5.57 3.03
N LEU A 52 -0.07 5.19 2.84
CA LEU A 52 -0.83 4.47 3.87
C LEU A 52 -0.21 3.11 4.18
N GLY A 53 0.21 2.35 3.16
CA GLY A 53 0.90 1.07 3.34
C GLY A 53 2.21 1.19 4.11
N ALA A 54 3.01 2.21 3.81
CA ALA A 54 4.28 2.50 4.49
C ALA A 54 4.06 2.93 5.95
N ALA A 55 3.07 3.79 6.20
CA ALA A 55 2.80 4.36 7.51
C ALA A 55 2.12 3.40 8.50
N THR A 56 1.38 2.41 8.01
CA THR A 56 0.54 1.55 8.86
C THR A 56 0.88 0.07 8.79
N GLY A 57 1.66 -0.35 7.81
CA GLY A 57 1.92 -1.76 7.55
C GLY A 57 0.68 -2.59 7.22
N MET A 58 -0.44 -1.97 6.83
CA MET A 58 -1.67 -2.67 6.42
C MET A 58 -1.41 -3.57 5.20
N ARG A 59 -2.13 -4.69 5.14
CA ARG A 59 -2.12 -5.51 3.92
C ARG A 59 -2.77 -4.75 2.77
N ILE A 60 -2.24 -4.93 1.56
CA ILE A 60 -2.81 -4.27 0.37
C ILE A 60 -4.32 -4.55 0.20
N SER A 61 -4.77 -5.77 0.52
CA SER A 61 -6.19 -6.11 0.47
C SER A 61 -7.03 -5.37 1.50
N GLU A 62 -6.47 -5.04 2.66
CA GLU A 62 -7.14 -4.24 3.70
C GLU A 62 -7.25 -2.79 3.24
N VAL A 63 -6.15 -2.22 2.75
CA VAL A 63 -6.15 -0.85 2.19
C VAL A 63 -7.18 -0.69 1.07
N LEU A 64 -7.21 -1.64 0.13
CA LEU A 64 -8.11 -1.57 -1.01
C LEU A 64 -9.58 -1.87 -0.67
N ARG A 65 -9.87 -2.51 0.45
CA ARG A 65 -11.23 -2.74 0.93
C ARG A 65 -11.84 -1.57 1.66
N LEU A 66 -11.06 -0.59 2.10
CA LEU A 66 -11.59 0.58 2.78
C LEU A 66 -12.69 1.23 1.95
N ASP A 67 -13.84 1.41 2.58
CA ASP A 67 -14.92 2.24 2.08
C ASP A 67 -14.79 3.66 2.63
N ARG A 68 -15.54 4.61 2.07
CA ARG A 68 -15.54 6.00 2.56
C ARG A 68 -15.90 6.08 4.05
N LYS A 69 -16.86 5.28 4.51
CA LYS A 69 -17.30 5.20 5.91
C LYS A 69 -16.25 4.64 6.86
N ASP A 70 -15.27 3.89 6.33
CA ASP A 70 -14.23 3.25 7.14
C ASP A 70 -13.04 4.18 7.40
N VAL A 71 -13.04 5.38 6.81
CA VAL A 71 -11.96 6.36 6.91
C VAL A 71 -12.49 7.63 7.58
N ASP A 72 -12.26 7.76 8.88
CA ASP A 72 -12.59 9.01 9.58
C ASP A 72 -11.48 10.05 9.32
N LEU A 73 -11.74 10.93 8.36
CA LEU A 73 -10.83 12.02 8.00
C LEU A 73 -10.78 13.12 9.05
N ARG A 74 -11.67 13.14 10.04
CA ARG A 74 -11.65 14.13 11.14
C ARG A 74 -10.66 13.68 12.22
N THR A 75 -10.77 12.44 12.67
CA THR A 75 -9.94 11.90 13.76
C THR A 75 -8.68 11.19 13.29
N GLY A 76 -8.59 10.80 12.01
CA GLY A 76 -7.47 10.02 11.48
C GLY A 76 -7.51 8.56 11.92
N VAL A 77 -8.68 7.99 12.10
CA VAL A 77 -8.86 6.58 12.46
C VAL A 77 -9.47 5.80 11.30
N LEU A 78 -8.87 4.67 10.99
CA LEU A 78 -9.36 3.74 9.97
C LEU A 78 -10.00 2.53 10.63
N SER A 79 -11.20 2.15 10.18
CA SER A 79 -11.88 0.93 10.60
C SER A 79 -11.55 -0.20 9.63
N VAL A 80 -10.74 -1.16 10.06
CA VAL A 80 -10.36 -2.31 9.22
C VAL A 80 -11.21 -3.49 9.62
N VAL A 81 -12.25 -3.75 8.81
CA VAL A 81 -13.22 -4.81 9.06
C VAL A 81 -12.91 -6.06 8.22
N ARG A 82 -13.38 -7.24 8.68
CA ARG A 82 -13.27 -8.52 7.98
C ARG A 82 -11.84 -8.89 7.60
N THR A 83 -10.93 -8.87 8.57
CA THR A 83 -9.56 -9.37 8.39
C THR A 83 -9.55 -10.90 8.19
N LYS A 84 -8.40 -11.48 7.86
CA LYS A 84 -8.22 -12.93 7.61
C LYS A 84 -8.78 -13.83 8.72
N PHE A 85 -8.91 -13.31 9.94
CA PHE A 85 -9.41 -14.03 11.11
C PHE A 85 -10.73 -13.45 11.65
N ASN A 86 -11.50 -12.76 10.80
CA ASN A 86 -12.77 -12.09 11.15
C ASN A 86 -12.65 -11.13 12.36
N LYS A 87 -11.47 -10.55 12.56
CA LYS A 87 -11.22 -9.57 13.62
C LYS A 87 -11.22 -8.17 13.03
N ASP A 88 -12.02 -7.30 13.60
CA ASP A 88 -12.02 -5.87 13.26
C ASP A 88 -10.98 -5.16 14.13
N ARG A 89 -10.37 -4.11 13.59
CA ARG A 89 -9.46 -3.26 14.34
C ARG A 89 -9.50 -1.82 13.88
N LEU A 90 -9.25 -0.92 14.80
CA LEU A 90 -9.01 0.48 14.51
C LEU A 90 -7.51 0.71 14.26
N VAL A 91 -7.19 1.50 13.25
CA VAL A 91 -5.82 1.85 12.88
C VAL A 91 -5.71 3.37 12.88
N PRO A 92 -5.14 3.97 13.93
CA PRO A 92 -4.85 5.39 13.92
C PRO A 92 -3.72 5.69 12.93
N VAL A 93 -3.84 6.81 12.21
CA VAL A 93 -2.79 7.30 11.31
C VAL A 93 -2.20 8.59 11.82
N HIS A 94 -0.91 8.79 11.55
CA HIS A 94 -0.22 10.04 11.90
C HIS A 94 -0.80 11.22 11.10
N ALA A 95 -0.70 12.42 11.65
CA ALA A 95 -1.23 13.64 11.06
C ALA A 95 -0.78 13.86 9.59
N THR A 96 0.47 13.56 9.26
CA THR A 96 0.98 13.67 7.90
C THR A 96 0.31 12.70 6.93
N THR A 97 0.00 11.49 7.36
CA THR A 97 -0.72 10.50 6.55
C THR A 97 -2.19 10.92 6.39
N LEU A 98 -2.79 11.42 7.46
CA LEU A 98 -4.16 11.95 7.42
C LEU A 98 -4.30 13.08 6.41
N GLU A 99 -3.33 14.01 6.37
CA GLU A 99 -3.32 15.10 5.40
C GLU A 99 -3.27 14.59 3.95
N VAL A 100 -2.46 13.56 3.67
CA VAL A 100 -2.43 12.92 2.35
C VAL A 100 -3.78 12.31 1.99
N LEU A 101 -4.45 11.65 2.96
CA LEU A 101 -5.77 11.06 2.73
C LEU A 101 -6.85 12.12 2.50
N ARG A 102 -6.81 13.24 3.22
CA ARG A 102 -7.72 14.39 3.02
C ARG A 102 -7.57 14.97 1.61
N ARG A 103 -6.35 15.32 1.22
CA ARG A 103 -6.06 15.84 -0.14
C ARG A 103 -6.49 14.88 -1.24
N TYR A 104 -6.27 13.58 -1.01
CA TYR A 104 -6.76 12.58 -1.96
C TYR A 104 -8.29 12.58 -2.03
N ALA A 105 -8.99 12.62 -0.89
CA ALA A 105 -10.44 12.62 -0.84
C ALA A 105 -11.02 13.85 -1.53
N GLU A 106 -10.47 15.04 -1.27
CA GLU A 106 -10.85 16.30 -1.93
C GLU A 106 -10.69 16.21 -3.44
N LEU A 107 -9.51 15.77 -3.90
CA LEU A 107 -9.24 15.62 -5.34
C LEU A 107 -10.15 14.58 -5.99
N ARG A 108 -10.41 13.47 -5.31
CA ARG A 108 -11.32 12.41 -5.79
C ARG A 108 -12.74 12.94 -5.93
N ASP A 109 -13.25 13.66 -4.92
CA ASP A 109 -14.61 14.16 -4.90
C ASP A 109 -14.79 15.30 -5.92
N ALA A 110 -13.78 16.15 -6.09
CA ALA A 110 -13.77 17.17 -7.15
C ALA A 110 -13.72 16.56 -8.56
N HIS A 111 -13.01 15.41 -8.72
CA HIS A 111 -12.84 14.78 -10.04
C HIS A 111 -14.05 13.95 -10.48
N PHE A 112 -14.67 13.22 -9.54
CA PHE A 112 -15.73 12.26 -9.87
C PHE A 112 -17.14 12.74 -9.50
N GLY A 113 -17.28 13.71 -8.58
CA GLY A 113 -18.57 14.07 -8.00
C GLY A 113 -19.19 12.92 -7.22
N GLU A 114 -20.50 12.77 -7.35
CA GLU A 114 -21.22 11.62 -6.79
C GLU A 114 -20.96 10.35 -7.59
N VAL A 115 -20.54 9.30 -6.90
CA VAL A 115 -20.29 7.98 -7.49
C VAL A 115 -20.99 6.89 -6.71
N ALA A 116 -21.49 5.87 -7.42
CA ALA A 116 -22.15 4.71 -6.81
C ALA A 116 -21.19 3.81 -6.00
N SER A 117 -19.88 3.92 -6.21
CA SER A 117 -18.90 3.08 -5.51
C SER A 117 -18.69 3.57 -4.08
N PRO A 118 -18.87 2.72 -3.05
CA PRO A 118 -18.57 3.06 -1.67
C PRO A 118 -17.06 3.13 -1.39
N ALA A 119 -16.22 2.66 -2.32
CA ALA A 119 -14.79 2.51 -2.10
C ALA A 119 -14.10 3.86 -1.83
N PHE A 120 -13.17 3.85 -0.85
CA PHE A 120 -12.34 5.02 -0.59
C PHE A 120 -11.37 5.28 -1.75
N PHE A 121 -10.68 4.25 -2.24
CA PHE A 121 -9.73 4.36 -3.36
C PHE A 121 -10.38 3.97 -4.68
N LEU A 122 -10.42 4.92 -5.62
CA LEU A 122 -11.04 4.75 -6.93
C LEU A 122 -10.01 4.74 -8.06
N ASN A 123 -10.28 3.95 -9.09
CA ASN A 123 -9.57 3.99 -10.37
C ASN A 123 -10.19 5.04 -11.30
N LEU A 124 -9.61 5.25 -12.49
CA LEU A 124 -10.07 6.24 -13.48
C LEU A 124 -11.52 6.00 -14.00
N ARG A 125 -12.11 4.85 -13.70
CA ARG A 125 -13.51 4.52 -14.06
C ARG A 125 -14.45 4.64 -12.86
N ALA A 126 -14.08 5.39 -11.83
CA ALA A 126 -14.83 5.53 -10.57
C ALA A 126 -15.17 4.19 -9.88
N ARG A 127 -14.38 3.13 -10.11
CA ARG A 127 -14.53 1.82 -9.47
C ARG A 127 -13.41 1.59 -8.45
N ARG A 128 -13.64 0.72 -7.48
CA ARG A 128 -12.64 0.31 -6.49
C ARG A 128 -11.29 -0.02 -7.16
N TYR A 129 -10.22 0.50 -6.60
CA TYR A 129 -8.87 0.23 -7.09
C TYR A 129 -8.54 -1.25 -6.91
N SER A 130 -8.01 -1.91 -7.94
CA SER A 130 -7.74 -3.35 -7.90
C SER A 130 -6.32 -3.65 -7.44
N ARG A 131 -6.12 -4.82 -6.81
CA ARG A 131 -4.79 -5.31 -6.44
C ARG A 131 -3.85 -5.40 -7.64
N HIS A 132 -4.36 -5.87 -8.77
CA HIS A 132 -3.59 -5.98 -10.02
C HIS A 132 -3.10 -4.60 -10.48
N THR A 133 -3.98 -3.60 -10.47
CA THR A 133 -3.61 -2.22 -10.85
C THR A 133 -2.53 -1.66 -9.93
N VAL A 134 -2.66 -1.86 -8.60
CA VAL A 134 -1.61 -1.42 -7.64
C VAL A 134 -0.28 -2.10 -7.94
N GLN A 135 -0.28 -3.40 -8.25
CA GLN A 135 0.97 -4.11 -8.58
C GLN A 135 1.65 -3.52 -9.81
N ILE A 136 0.88 -3.21 -10.85
CA ILE A 136 1.41 -2.56 -12.07
C ILE A 136 1.95 -1.16 -11.75
N ASP A 137 1.20 -0.36 -10.99
CA ASP A 137 1.63 1.00 -10.66
C ASP A 137 2.85 1.00 -9.76
N PHE A 138 2.89 0.11 -8.77
CA PHE A 138 4.05 -0.05 -7.91
C PHE A 138 5.28 -0.54 -8.68
N TRP A 139 5.09 -1.45 -9.64
CA TRP A 139 6.17 -1.87 -10.54
C TRP A 139 6.72 -0.69 -11.37
N ARG A 140 5.82 0.15 -11.91
CA ARG A 140 6.22 1.36 -12.66
C ARG A 140 6.98 2.35 -11.79
N LEU A 141 6.53 2.57 -10.55
CA LEU A 141 7.25 3.42 -9.60
C LEU A 141 8.65 2.86 -9.31
N GLY A 142 8.77 1.56 -9.05
CA GLY A 142 10.07 0.93 -8.82
C GLY A 142 11.01 1.07 -10.02
N ARG A 143 10.49 1.03 -11.25
CA ARG A 143 11.28 1.28 -12.46
C ARG A 143 11.73 2.74 -12.59
N SER A 144 10.81 3.68 -12.37
CA SER A 144 11.08 5.12 -12.52
C SER A 144 12.03 5.67 -11.45
N THR A 145 12.12 5.01 -10.30
CA THR A 145 13.03 5.38 -9.19
C THR A 145 14.36 4.63 -9.21
N GLY A 146 14.56 3.69 -10.14
CA GLY A 146 15.75 2.84 -10.19
C GLY A 146 15.80 1.74 -9.13
N LEU A 147 14.79 1.63 -8.25
CA LEU A 147 14.70 0.56 -7.24
C LEU A 147 14.48 -0.81 -7.87
N ARG A 148 13.96 -0.85 -9.08
CA ARG A 148 13.81 -2.07 -9.88
C ARG A 148 14.69 -1.98 -11.12
N LYS A 149 15.75 -2.79 -11.15
CA LYS A 149 16.66 -2.92 -12.29
C LYS A 149 16.38 -4.23 -13.05
N GLY A 150 16.41 -4.15 -14.38
CA GLY A 150 16.22 -5.35 -15.23
C GLY A 150 14.85 -6.03 -15.09
N SER A 151 14.80 -7.33 -15.46
CA SER A 151 13.60 -8.18 -15.41
C SER A 151 13.44 -8.98 -14.11
N GLY A 152 14.41 -8.88 -13.19
CA GLY A 152 14.43 -9.65 -11.96
C GLY A 152 13.35 -9.23 -10.94
N PRO A 153 13.15 -10.05 -9.90
CA PRO A 153 12.27 -9.71 -8.79
C PRO A 153 12.84 -8.49 -8.06
N GLY A 154 12.14 -7.37 -8.10
CA GLY A 154 12.49 -6.17 -7.34
C GLY A 154 11.57 -5.97 -6.14
N PRO A 155 11.77 -4.86 -5.41
CA PRO A 155 10.94 -4.51 -4.27
C PRO A 155 9.45 -4.53 -4.60
N ARG A 156 8.62 -5.02 -3.67
CA ARG A 156 7.18 -5.22 -3.84
C ARG A 156 6.41 -4.34 -2.86
N TYR A 157 5.15 -4.05 -3.15
CA TYR A 157 4.26 -3.35 -2.21
C TYR A 157 4.20 -4.06 -0.84
N HIS A 158 4.20 -5.40 -0.81
CA HIS A 158 4.15 -6.15 0.44
C HIS A 158 5.36 -5.91 1.34
N ASP A 159 6.48 -5.54 0.76
CA ASP A 159 7.72 -5.24 1.49
C ASP A 159 7.62 -3.94 2.31
N LEU A 160 6.68 -3.03 1.99
CA LEU A 160 6.32 -1.89 2.85
C LEU A 160 5.86 -2.35 4.25
N ARG A 161 5.07 -3.43 4.30
CA ARG A 161 4.61 -4.01 5.57
C ARG A 161 5.77 -4.64 6.34
N HIS A 162 6.70 -5.32 5.66
CA HIS A 162 7.90 -5.85 6.31
C HIS A 162 8.76 -4.71 6.87
N THR A 163 8.95 -3.65 6.10
CA THR A 163 9.65 -2.43 6.54
C THR A 163 9.01 -1.82 7.79
N PHE A 164 7.68 -1.63 7.76
CA PHE A 164 6.95 -1.12 8.91
C PHE A 164 7.16 -1.99 10.16
N ALA A 165 7.02 -3.31 10.03
CA ALA A 165 7.20 -4.24 11.15
C ALA A 165 8.62 -4.19 11.74
N VAL A 166 9.64 -4.23 10.88
CA VAL A 166 11.05 -4.15 11.31
C VAL A 166 11.33 -2.83 12.02
N ARG A 167 10.86 -1.70 11.48
CA ARG A 167 11.06 -0.37 12.09
C ARG A 167 10.38 -0.26 13.46
N ARG A 168 9.17 -0.78 13.59
CA ARG A 168 8.44 -0.76 14.88
C ARG A 168 9.12 -1.63 15.92
N LEU A 169 9.54 -2.84 15.56
CA LEU A 169 10.29 -3.73 16.45
C LEU A 169 11.63 -3.10 16.87
N ALA A 170 12.38 -2.54 15.92
CA ALA A 170 13.63 -1.86 16.22
C ALA A 170 13.43 -0.58 17.09
N GLY A 171 12.31 0.10 16.95
CA GLY A 171 11.92 1.22 17.81
C GLY A 171 11.68 0.75 19.24
N TRP A 172 10.80 -0.22 19.45
CA TRP A 172 10.51 -0.78 20.77
C TRP A 172 11.76 -1.33 21.47
N TYR A 173 12.60 -2.04 20.75
CA TYR A 173 13.84 -2.57 21.32
C TYR A 173 14.77 -1.45 21.81
N ARG A 174 14.84 -0.31 21.11
CA ARG A 174 15.64 0.86 21.55
C ARG A 174 15.01 1.59 22.74
N GLU A 175 13.70 1.52 22.89
CA GLU A 175 12.94 2.11 24.01
C GLU A 175 12.89 1.18 25.23
N GLY A 176 13.48 -0.02 25.15
CA GLY A 176 13.52 -1.00 26.24
C GLY A 176 12.21 -1.75 26.49
N LEU A 177 11.32 -1.78 25.46
CA LEU A 177 10.02 -2.45 25.49
C LEU A 177 10.06 -3.83 24.83
#